data_6526ca3eac62553760f674826428fd62
#
_entry.id   6526ca3eac62553760f674826428fd62
#
_cell.length_a   1.000
_cell.length_b   1.000
_cell.length_c   1.000
_cell.angle_alpha   90.00
_cell.angle_beta   90.00
_cell.angle_gamma   90.00
#
_symmetry.space_group_name_H-M   'P 1'
#
loop_
_entity.id
_entity.type
_entity.pdbx_description
1 polymer ?
#
loop_
_entity_poly.entity_id
_entity_poly.type
_entity_poly.pdbx_seq_one_letter_code
_entity_poly.pdbx_strand_id
1 'polypeptide(L)'
;MLKNADADVLEIGCGTGKNTEWLAAQAHRVTSMDFSAGMLAKARERVRERQCGDQVTFVQHDVREPWPAPAESIDVVVGNLVLEHVEQLAPIFAEAARVLRVGGTVYFAELHPFRQWRGGQAHFTAADTGEVVHVPAFTHSVSDYVNDGISAGLTLVRVGEWLEDDAAVGVPPRLLTVQFVKD
;
A
#
# COMPACT_ATOMS: atom_id res chain seq x y z
N MET A 1 12.33 4.79 7.31
CA MET A 1 10.94 4.34 7.41
C MET A 1 10.79 3.26 8.48
N LEU A 2 11.21 2.05 8.29
CA LEU A 2 11.29 1.07 9.39
C LEU A 2 12.59 1.30 10.17
N LYS A 3 12.49 1.91 11.35
CA LYS A 3 13.65 2.13 12.25
C LYS A 3 13.74 1.07 13.35
N ASN A 4 12.79 0.15 13.38
CA ASN A 4 12.66 -0.85 14.42
C ASN A 4 12.58 -2.24 13.79
N ALA A 5 13.64 -3.04 13.97
CA ALA A 5 13.66 -4.44 13.53
C ALA A 5 12.61 -5.33 14.24
N ASP A 6 12.03 -4.83 15.34
CA ASP A 6 10.99 -5.52 16.10
C ASP A 6 9.56 -5.16 15.67
N ALA A 7 9.38 -4.42 14.56
CA ALA A 7 8.07 -3.94 14.14
C ALA A 7 7.18 -5.05 13.57
N ASP A 8 5.92 -5.06 13.98
CA ASP A 8 4.82 -5.80 13.33
C ASP A 8 4.26 -4.94 12.18
N VAL A 9 4.37 -5.43 10.95
CA VAL A 9 3.96 -4.71 9.73
C VAL A 9 2.73 -5.35 9.11
N LEU A 10 1.75 -4.54 8.73
CA LEU A 10 0.63 -4.93 7.87
C LEU A 10 0.80 -4.28 6.50
N GLU A 11 0.97 -5.10 5.47
CA GLU A 11 1.01 -4.67 4.08
C GLU A 11 -0.34 -4.93 3.41
N ILE A 12 -0.99 -3.88 2.90
CA ILE A 12 -2.23 -3.98 2.14
C ILE A 12 -1.93 -3.95 0.64
N GLY A 13 -2.58 -4.83 -0.13
CA GLY A 13 -2.40 -4.94 -1.57
C GLY A 13 -0.96 -5.35 -1.97
N CYS A 14 -0.46 -6.45 -1.41
CA CYS A 14 0.92 -6.87 -1.61
C CYS A 14 1.27 -7.28 -3.05
N GLY A 15 0.27 -7.53 -3.90
CA GLY A 15 0.46 -7.93 -5.29
C GLY A 15 1.38 -9.14 -5.42
N THR A 16 2.43 -9.01 -6.20
CA THR A 16 3.42 -10.09 -6.43
C THR A 16 4.52 -10.17 -5.36
N GLY A 17 4.37 -9.47 -4.23
CA GLY A 17 5.28 -9.55 -3.08
C GLY A 17 6.60 -8.80 -3.22
N LYS A 18 6.70 -7.83 -4.13
CA LYS A 18 7.95 -7.08 -4.34
C LYS A 18 8.32 -6.24 -3.11
N ASN A 19 7.35 -5.58 -2.49
CA ASN A 19 7.57 -4.83 -1.27
C ASN A 19 7.63 -5.76 -0.05
N THR A 20 6.84 -6.84 -0.05
CA THR A 20 6.88 -7.87 1.00
C THR A 20 8.30 -8.40 1.21
N GLU A 21 9.03 -8.70 0.13
CA GLU A 21 10.43 -9.13 0.17
C GLU A 21 11.31 -8.12 0.91
N TRP A 22 11.15 -6.83 0.58
CA TRP A 22 11.92 -5.76 1.23
C TRP A 22 11.51 -5.55 2.70
N LEU A 23 10.21 -5.62 3.00
CA LEU A 23 9.69 -5.50 4.37
C LEU A 23 10.17 -6.65 5.25
N ALA A 24 10.14 -7.88 4.74
CA ALA A 24 10.60 -9.06 5.45
C ALA A 24 12.07 -8.96 5.89
N ALA A 25 12.91 -8.28 5.11
CA ALA A 25 14.31 -8.08 5.48
C ALA A 25 14.52 -7.07 6.62
N GLN A 26 13.49 -6.35 7.06
CA GLN A 26 13.62 -5.22 7.98
C GLN A 26 12.62 -5.25 9.16
N ALA A 27 11.61 -6.09 9.13
CA ALA A 27 10.57 -6.19 10.14
C ALA A 27 10.68 -7.49 10.94
N HIS A 28 10.14 -7.49 12.16
CA HIS A 28 10.00 -8.71 12.97
C HIS A 28 8.97 -9.65 12.34
N ARG A 29 7.82 -9.11 11.95
CA ARG A 29 6.71 -9.85 11.33
C ARG A 29 6.04 -9.01 10.26
N VAL A 30 5.70 -9.65 9.16
CA VAL A 30 4.95 -9.02 8.07
C VAL A 30 3.69 -9.83 7.79
N THR A 31 2.53 -9.19 7.93
CA THR A 31 1.27 -9.73 7.42
C THR A 31 0.97 -9.01 6.12
N SER A 32 1.01 -9.75 5.00
CA SER A 32 0.76 -9.21 3.66
C SER A 32 -0.58 -9.71 3.15
N MET A 33 -1.48 -8.80 2.79
CA MET A 33 -2.79 -9.17 2.26
C MET A 33 -3.01 -8.67 0.83
N ASP A 34 -3.75 -9.49 0.07
CA ASP A 34 -4.20 -9.17 -1.28
C ASP A 34 -5.51 -9.91 -1.56
N PHE A 35 -6.42 -9.34 -2.34
CA PHE A 35 -7.67 -10.02 -2.68
C PHE A 35 -7.47 -11.14 -3.71
N SER A 36 -6.41 -11.06 -4.52
CA SER A 36 -6.11 -11.98 -5.61
C SER A 36 -5.29 -13.18 -5.14
N ALA A 37 -5.91 -14.37 -5.15
CA ALA A 37 -5.18 -15.62 -4.88
C ALA A 37 -3.99 -15.84 -5.83
N GLY A 38 -4.12 -15.41 -7.10
CA GLY A 38 -3.05 -15.50 -8.09
C GLY A 38 -1.85 -14.59 -7.78
N MET A 39 -2.09 -13.38 -7.25
CA MET A 39 -1.03 -12.49 -6.78
C MET A 39 -0.33 -13.07 -5.55
N LEU A 40 -1.10 -13.55 -4.58
CA LEU A 40 -0.56 -14.21 -3.39
C LEU A 40 0.28 -15.45 -3.72
N ALA A 41 -0.09 -16.23 -4.73
CA ALA A 41 0.73 -17.37 -5.17
C ALA A 41 2.11 -16.91 -5.65
N LYS A 42 2.16 -15.85 -6.47
CA LYS A 42 3.41 -15.26 -6.95
C LYS A 42 4.23 -14.64 -5.80
N ALA A 43 3.55 -13.98 -4.85
CA ALA A 43 4.19 -13.38 -3.69
C ALA A 43 4.87 -14.45 -2.81
N ARG A 44 4.17 -15.56 -2.53
CA ARG A 44 4.74 -16.69 -1.78
C ARG A 44 5.95 -17.31 -2.47
N GLU A 45 5.89 -17.47 -3.80
CA GLU A 45 7.02 -17.99 -4.57
C GLU A 45 8.23 -17.06 -4.48
N ARG A 46 8.03 -15.74 -4.67
CA ARG A 46 9.09 -14.73 -4.56
C ARG A 46 9.78 -14.75 -3.19
N VAL A 47 9.01 -14.73 -2.12
CA VAL A 47 9.53 -14.73 -0.75
C VAL A 47 10.27 -16.03 -0.43
N ARG A 48 9.78 -17.18 -0.93
CA ARG A 48 10.46 -18.48 -0.82
C ARG A 48 11.81 -18.48 -1.52
N GLU A 49 11.90 -17.98 -2.76
CA GLU A 49 13.12 -17.90 -3.53
C GLU A 49 14.18 -17.02 -2.86
N ARG A 50 13.74 -15.99 -2.14
CA ARG A 50 14.61 -15.07 -1.41
C ARG A 50 14.93 -15.52 0.01
N GLN A 51 14.39 -16.67 0.45
CA GLN A 51 14.63 -17.24 1.78
C GLN A 51 14.30 -16.25 2.92
N CYS A 52 13.25 -15.44 2.75
CA CYS A 52 12.80 -14.46 3.74
C CYS A 52 11.35 -14.71 4.19
N GLY A 53 10.88 -15.96 4.14
CA GLY A 53 9.48 -16.31 4.38
C GLY A 53 9.09 -16.57 5.83
N ASP A 54 10.04 -16.80 6.71
CA ASP A 54 9.75 -17.25 8.08
C ASP A 54 8.93 -16.24 8.89
N GLN A 55 9.11 -14.94 8.62
CA GLN A 55 8.37 -13.86 9.26
C GLN A 55 7.17 -13.36 8.47
N VAL A 56 6.86 -13.94 7.30
CA VAL A 56 5.78 -13.45 6.43
C VAL A 56 4.55 -14.33 6.49
N THR A 57 3.41 -13.73 6.80
CA THR A 57 2.08 -14.35 6.69
C THR A 57 1.30 -13.73 5.55
N PHE A 58 0.83 -14.55 4.60
CA PHE A 58 -0.01 -14.10 3.50
C PHE A 58 -1.48 -14.42 3.76
N VAL A 59 -2.33 -13.40 3.64
CA VAL A 59 -3.78 -13.48 3.87
C VAL A 59 -4.52 -13.07 2.60
N GLN A 60 -5.42 -13.92 2.10
CA GLN A 60 -6.33 -13.51 1.03
C GLN A 60 -7.44 -12.66 1.65
N HIS A 61 -7.47 -11.37 1.32
CA HIS A 61 -8.42 -10.43 1.92
C HIS A 61 -8.67 -9.23 1.02
N ASP A 62 -9.91 -8.76 1.01
CA ASP A 62 -10.29 -7.51 0.36
C ASP A 62 -10.06 -6.35 1.34
N VAL A 63 -9.27 -5.36 0.95
CA VAL A 63 -8.95 -4.20 1.81
C VAL A 63 -10.17 -3.36 2.18
N ARG A 64 -11.28 -3.50 1.46
CA ARG A 64 -12.55 -2.80 1.73
C ARG A 64 -13.35 -3.40 2.88
N GLU A 65 -13.01 -4.63 3.28
CA GLU A 65 -13.60 -5.32 4.41
C GLU A 65 -12.78 -5.06 5.70
N PRO A 66 -13.35 -5.26 6.90
CA PRO A 66 -12.62 -5.10 8.17
C PRO A 66 -11.33 -5.95 8.17
N TRP A 67 -10.20 -5.33 8.45
CA TRP A 67 -8.90 -6.00 8.31
C TRP A 67 -8.69 -7.10 9.35
N PRO A 68 -8.04 -8.22 8.97
CA PRO A 68 -7.82 -9.38 9.82
C PRO A 68 -6.68 -9.16 10.83
N ALA A 69 -6.67 -8.01 11.49
CA ALA A 69 -5.74 -7.64 12.53
C ALA A 69 -6.51 -7.06 13.72
N PRO A 70 -6.19 -7.42 14.97
CA PRO A 70 -6.77 -6.82 16.16
C PRO A 70 -6.50 -5.31 16.22
N ALA A 71 -7.33 -4.58 16.97
CA ALA A 71 -7.02 -3.19 17.28
C ALA A 71 -5.68 -3.10 18.02
N GLU A 72 -4.92 -2.04 17.75
CA GLU A 72 -3.65 -1.72 18.43
C GLU A 72 -2.62 -2.88 18.45
N SER A 73 -2.51 -3.59 17.33
CA SER A 73 -1.62 -4.74 17.20
C SER A 73 -0.49 -4.56 16.19
N ILE A 74 -0.52 -3.49 15.42
CA ILE A 74 0.40 -3.23 14.30
C ILE A 74 1.21 -1.96 14.57
N ASP A 75 2.49 -1.98 14.26
CA ASP A 75 3.38 -0.82 14.38
C ASP A 75 3.44 -0.01 13.09
N VAL A 76 3.33 -0.68 11.93
CA VAL A 76 3.40 -0.01 10.63
C VAL A 76 2.37 -0.60 9.66
N VAL A 77 1.54 0.25 9.08
CA VAL A 77 0.68 -0.08 7.94
C VAL A 77 1.31 0.49 6.68
N VAL A 78 1.45 -0.33 5.65
CA VAL A 78 1.95 0.10 4.33
C VAL A 78 1.01 -0.33 3.22
N GLY A 79 0.86 0.51 2.19
CA GLY A 79 0.20 0.19 0.93
C GLY A 79 0.91 0.89 -0.22
N ASN A 80 1.00 0.20 -1.35
CA ASN A 80 1.67 0.75 -2.51
C ASN A 80 0.91 0.39 -3.79
N LEU A 81 0.40 1.41 -4.50
CA LEU A 81 -0.39 1.28 -5.73
C LEU A 81 -1.61 0.36 -5.53
N VAL A 82 -2.34 0.55 -4.44
CA VAL A 82 -3.52 -0.24 -4.07
C VAL A 82 -4.77 0.63 -3.93
N LEU A 83 -4.61 1.85 -3.43
CA LEU A 83 -5.75 2.71 -3.10
C LEU A 83 -6.43 3.30 -4.34
N GLU A 84 -5.76 3.34 -5.48
CA GLU A 84 -6.41 3.67 -6.76
C GLU A 84 -7.51 2.65 -7.14
N HIS A 85 -7.54 1.45 -6.54
CA HIS A 85 -8.56 0.44 -6.78
C HIS A 85 -9.72 0.47 -5.75
N VAL A 86 -9.70 1.42 -4.83
CA VAL A 86 -10.68 1.60 -3.77
C VAL A 86 -11.46 2.90 -3.99
N GLU A 87 -12.78 2.83 -4.07
CA GLU A 87 -13.63 4.00 -4.34
C GLU A 87 -13.65 5.01 -3.18
N GLN A 88 -13.61 4.53 -1.94
CA GLN A 88 -13.69 5.36 -0.73
C GLN A 88 -12.48 5.12 0.17
N LEU A 89 -11.70 6.18 0.42
CA LEU A 89 -10.49 6.07 1.24
C LEU A 89 -10.78 6.12 2.75
N ALA A 90 -11.84 6.79 3.17
CA ALA A 90 -12.15 6.97 4.59
C ALA A 90 -12.22 5.65 5.40
N PRO A 91 -12.86 4.55 4.92
CA PRO A 91 -12.84 3.27 5.62
C PRO A 91 -11.42 2.67 5.75
N ILE A 92 -10.57 2.88 4.74
CA ILE A 92 -9.18 2.39 4.75
C ILE A 92 -8.36 3.08 5.84
N PHE A 93 -8.46 4.41 5.92
CA PHE A 93 -7.79 5.17 6.97
C PHE A 93 -8.35 4.85 8.37
N ALA A 94 -9.67 4.62 8.50
CA ALA A 94 -10.28 4.20 9.76
C ALA A 94 -9.74 2.83 10.23
N GLU A 95 -9.62 1.85 9.32
CA GLU A 95 -9.04 0.54 9.64
C GLU A 95 -7.54 0.67 9.97
N ALA A 96 -6.79 1.48 9.25
CA ALA A 96 -5.39 1.76 9.57
C ALA A 96 -5.25 2.33 10.98
N ALA A 97 -6.06 3.34 11.33
CA ALA A 97 -6.08 3.90 12.68
C ALA A 97 -6.48 2.89 13.75
N ARG A 98 -7.44 1.99 13.45
CA ARG A 98 -7.90 0.95 14.38
C ARG A 98 -6.79 -0.04 14.72
N VAL A 99 -6.10 -0.56 13.70
CA VAL A 99 -5.10 -1.63 13.90
C VAL A 99 -3.77 -1.12 14.44
N LEU A 100 -3.43 0.15 14.21
CA LEU A 100 -2.18 0.73 14.69
C LEU A 100 -2.16 0.87 16.20
N ARG A 101 -1.01 0.58 16.81
CA ARG A 101 -0.66 1.00 18.16
C ARG A 101 -0.47 2.51 18.21
N VAL A 102 -0.60 3.10 19.39
CA VAL A 102 -0.14 4.49 19.64
C VAL A 102 1.35 4.60 19.27
N GLY A 103 1.72 5.64 18.54
CA GLY A 103 3.04 5.82 17.94
C GLY A 103 3.27 5.05 16.63
N GLY A 104 2.32 4.21 16.22
CA GLY A 104 2.39 3.46 14.96
C GLY A 104 2.21 4.37 13.74
N THR A 105 2.72 3.93 12.60
CA THR A 105 2.81 4.74 11.37
C THR A 105 2.02 4.13 10.22
N VAL A 106 1.30 4.97 9.47
CA VAL A 106 0.78 4.64 8.14
C VAL A 106 1.71 5.23 7.09
N TYR A 107 1.98 4.46 6.04
CA TYR A 107 2.66 4.95 4.84
C TYR A 107 2.00 4.40 3.58
N PHE A 108 1.41 5.28 2.80
CA PHE A 108 0.85 4.95 1.50
C PHE A 108 1.65 5.64 0.39
N ALA A 109 1.91 4.90 -0.69
CA ALA A 109 2.57 5.38 -1.90
C ALA A 109 1.71 5.00 -3.11
N GLU A 110 1.14 5.99 -3.77
CA GLU A 110 0.14 5.80 -4.81
C GLU A 110 0.53 6.51 -6.11
N LEU A 111 -0.09 6.12 -7.22
CA LEU A 111 0.07 6.85 -8.45
C LEU A 111 -0.41 8.29 -8.23
N HIS A 112 0.42 9.26 -8.63
CA HIS A 112 0.09 10.66 -8.39
C HIS A 112 -1.21 11.05 -9.12
N PRO A 113 -2.18 11.72 -8.45
CA PRO A 113 -3.48 12.09 -9.03
C PRO A 113 -3.37 12.82 -10.35
N PHE A 114 -2.37 13.66 -10.51
CA PHE A 114 -2.14 14.39 -11.77
C PHE A 114 -1.88 13.45 -12.96
N ARG A 115 -1.23 12.32 -12.73
CA ARG A 115 -1.05 11.29 -13.77
C ARG A 115 -2.37 10.61 -14.14
N GLN A 116 -3.20 10.32 -13.14
CA GLN A 116 -4.51 9.71 -13.34
C GLN A 116 -5.44 10.67 -14.11
N TRP A 117 -5.49 11.95 -13.76
CA TRP A 117 -6.27 12.96 -14.49
C TRP A 117 -5.83 13.12 -15.95
N ARG A 118 -4.60 12.80 -16.27
CA ARG A 118 -4.08 12.75 -17.64
C ARG A 118 -4.31 11.41 -18.35
N GLY A 119 -5.10 10.51 -17.77
CA GLY A 119 -5.44 9.20 -18.33
C GLY A 119 -4.45 8.09 -17.98
N GLY A 120 -3.54 8.31 -17.01
CA GLY A 120 -2.72 7.22 -16.45
C GLY A 120 -3.61 6.25 -15.68
N GLN A 121 -3.57 4.97 -16.06
CA GLN A 121 -4.33 3.90 -15.41
C GLN A 121 -3.52 2.62 -15.41
N ALA A 122 -3.65 1.85 -14.34
CA ALA A 122 -3.05 0.52 -14.25
C ALA A 122 -3.64 -0.39 -15.33
N HIS A 123 -2.76 -1.10 -16.04
CA HIS A 123 -3.14 -2.08 -17.04
C HIS A 123 -2.17 -3.27 -17.04
N PHE A 124 -2.63 -4.39 -17.55
CA PHE A 124 -1.79 -5.55 -17.83
C PHE A 124 -2.18 -6.16 -19.18
N THR A 125 -1.23 -6.87 -19.78
CA THR A 125 -1.50 -7.65 -20.99
C THR A 125 -1.89 -9.06 -20.57
N ALA A 126 -3.09 -9.51 -20.96
CA ALA A 126 -3.55 -10.87 -20.73
C ALA A 126 -2.65 -11.86 -21.47
N ALA A 127 -2.12 -12.86 -20.75
CA ALA A 127 -1.12 -13.79 -21.30
C ALA A 127 -1.69 -14.74 -22.37
N ASP A 128 -2.99 -14.99 -22.32
CA ASP A 128 -3.73 -15.90 -23.19
C ASP A 128 -4.22 -15.23 -24.49
N THR A 129 -4.62 -13.95 -24.41
CA THR A 129 -5.22 -13.21 -25.53
C THR A 129 -4.29 -12.15 -26.12
N GLY A 130 -3.29 -11.69 -25.36
CA GLY A 130 -2.48 -10.52 -25.73
C GLY A 130 -3.21 -9.18 -25.62
N GLU A 131 -4.44 -9.16 -25.09
CA GLU A 131 -5.23 -7.95 -24.94
C GLU A 131 -4.76 -7.12 -23.74
N VAL A 132 -4.79 -5.79 -23.91
CA VAL A 132 -4.56 -4.86 -22.79
C VAL A 132 -5.82 -4.76 -21.95
N VAL A 133 -5.75 -5.21 -20.70
CA VAL A 133 -6.84 -5.12 -19.73
C VAL A 133 -6.56 -3.96 -18.78
N HIS A 134 -7.44 -2.97 -18.78
CA HIS A 134 -7.40 -1.87 -17.83
C HIS A 134 -8.03 -2.30 -16.50
N VAL A 135 -7.30 -2.10 -15.42
CA VAL A 135 -7.82 -2.35 -14.08
C VAL A 135 -8.67 -1.15 -13.66
N PRO A 136 -9.90 -1.35 -13.15
CA PRO A 136 -10.69 -0.24 -12.62
C PRO A 136 -9.89 0.58 -11.61
N ALA A 137 -9.91 1.90 -11.80
CA ALA A 137 -9.20 2.83 -10.93
C ALA A 137 -10.06 4.06 -10.65
N PHE A 138 -9.95 4.55 -9.42
CA PHE A 138 -10.59 5.76 -8.93
C PHE A 138 -9.52 6.82 -8.74
N THR A 139 -9.81 8.04 -9.13
CA THR A 139 -8.86 9.15 -8.94
C THR A 139 -9.18 9.86 -7.63
N HIS A 140 -8.23 9.84 -6.72
CA HIS A 140 -8.29 10.57 -5.47
C HIS A 140 -7.36 11.77 -5.53
N SER A 141 -7.82 12.93 -5.08
CA SER A 141 -6.97 14.11 -4.97
C SER A 141 -5.98 13.97 -3.79
N VAL A 142 -4.93 14.78 -3.79
CA VAL A 142 -4.02 14.85 -2.61
C VAL A 142 -4.79 15.19 -1.33
N SER A 143 -5.81 16.05 -1.44
CA SER A 143 -6.66 16.44 -0.31
C SER A 143 -7.51 15.28 0.23
N ASP A 144 -7.93 14.33 -0.62
CA ASP A 144 -8.69 13.16 -0.16
C ASP A 144 -7.81 12.29 0.75
N TYR A 145 -6.59 11.98 0.33
CA TYR A 145 -5.64 11.24 1.16
C TYR A 145 -5.35 11.93 2.49
N VAL A 146 -5.14 13.25 2.45
CA VAL A 146 -4.79 14.03 3.65
C VAL A 146 -5.99 14.14 4.60
N ASN A 147 -7.14 14.52 4.08
CA ASN A 147 -8.32 14.78 4.91
C ASN A 147 -8.90 13.51 5.51
N ASP A 148 -8.93 12.40 4.76
CA ASP A 148 -9.43 11.13 5.28
C ASP A 148 -8.52 10.56 6.37
N GLY A 149 -7.19 10.71 6.23
CA GLY A 149 -6.25 10.35 7.28
C GLY A 149 -6.45 11.16 8.55
N ILE A 150 -6.58 12.48 8.44
CA ILE A 150 -6.86 13.37 9.58
C ILE A 150 -8.23 13.05 10.21
N SER A 151 -9.25 12.82 9.40
CA SER A 151 -10.61 12.49 9.88
C SER A 151 -10.66 11.14 10.61
N ALA A 152 -9.76 10.23 10.29
CA ALA A 152 -9.59 8.96 11.01
C ALA A 152 -8.84 9.11 12.36
N GLY A 153 -8.45 10.33 12.76
CA GLY A 153 -7.73 10.60 13.99
C GLY A 153 -6.21 10.38 13.89
N LEU A 154 -5.66 10.35 12.67
CA LEU A 154 -4.23 10.23 12.45
C LEU A 154 -3.61 11.63 12.29
N THR A 155 -2.40 11.80 12.80
CA THR A 155 -1.61 13.03 12.62
C THR A 155 -0.75 12.93 11.37
N LEU A 156 -0.92 13.88 10.44
CA LEU A 156 -0.11 13.96 9.22
C LEU A 156 1.33 14.33 9.55
N VAL A 157 2.27 13.49 9.12
CA VAL A 157 3.70 13.70 9.29
C VAL A 157 4.32 14.28 8.01
N ARG A 158 3.96 13.72 6.85
CA ARG A 158 4.58 14.12 5.59
C ARG A 158 3.70 13.78 4.39
N VAL A 159 3.73 14.70 3.41
CA VAL A 159 3.32 14.43 2.02
C VAL A 159 4.57 14.51 1.16
N GLY A 160 4.74 13.59 0.22
CA GLY A 160 5.85 13.59 -0.73
C GLY A 160 5.35 13.38 -2.15
N GLU A 161 5.96 14.11 -3.09
CA GLU A 161 5.69 13.96 -4.51
C GLU A 161 7.00 13.60 -5.22
N TRP A 162 7.00 12.47 -5.94
CA TRP A 162 8.21 11.86 -6.46
C TRP A 162 8.15 11.80 -7.99
N LEU A 163 9.19 12.36 -8.61
CA LEU A 163 9.42 12.25 -10.04
C LEU A 163 10.02 10.87 -10.39
N GLU A 164 9.98 10.50 -11.66
CA GLU A 164 10.83 9.43 -12.18
C GLU A 164 12.28 9.92 -12.20
N ASP A 165 13.21 8.99 -12.06
CA ASP A 165 14.61 9.25 -12.35
C ASP A 165 14.70 9.74 -13.81
N ASP A 166 15.50 10.77 -14.08
CA ASP A 166 15.65 11.40 -15.39
C ASP A 166 14.40 12.13 -15.94
N ALA A 167 13.45 12.48 -15.09
CA ALA A 167 12.27 13.23 -15.53
C ALA A 167 12.64 14.58 -16.12
N ALA A 168 12.12 14.87 -17.32
CA ALA A 168 12.29 16.19 -17.96
C ALA A 168 11.58 17.28 -17.16
N VAL A 169 12.02 18.53 -17.33
CA VAL A 169 11.38 19.70 -16.71
C VAL A 169 9.91 19.78 -17.14
N GLY A 170 9.01 19.96 -16.17
CA GLY A 170 7.57 20.07 -16.41
C GLY A 170 6.82 18.73 -16.48
N VAL A 171 7.52 17.60 -16.29
CA VAL A 171 6.85 16.31 -16.13
C VAL A 171 6.23 16.24 -14.73
N PRO A 172 4.95 15.83 -14.60
CA PRO A 172 4.31 15.72 -13.30
C PRO A 172 4.92 14.58 -12.47
N PRO A 173 4.83 14.67 -11.13
CA PRO A 173 5.24 13.58 -10.25
C PRO A 173 4.60 12.25 -10.63
N ARG A 174 5.36 11.17 -10.46
CA ARG A 174 4.86 9.81 -10.69
C ARG A 174 4.09 9.29 -9.48
N LEU A 175 4.63 9.48 -8.30
CA LEU A 175 4.07 8.97 -7.07
C LEU A 175 3.76 10.10 -6.09
N LEU A 176 2.63 9.92 -5.41
CA LEU A 176 2.27 10.62 -4.19
C LEU A 176 2.55 9.70 -3.01
N THR A 177 3.16 10.22 -1.96
CA THR A 177 3.26 9.49 -0.69
C THR A 177 2.64 10.29 0.43
N VAL A 178 1.94 9.61 1.34
CA VAL A 178 1.42 10.19 2.57
C VAL A 178 1.88 9.36 3.76
N GLN A 179 2.30 10.03 4.80
CA GLN A 179 2.73 9.42 6.05
C GLN A 179 1.98 10.04 7.21
N PHE A 180 1.42 9.18 8.06
CA PHE A 180 0.73 9.57 9.29
C PHE A 180 1.28 8.79 10.47
N VAL A 181 1.00 9.31 11.67
CA VAL A 181 1.22 8.63 12.95
C VAL A 181 -0.07 8.60 13.73
N LYS A 182 -0.30 7.55 14.52
CA LYS A 182 -1.37 7.48 15.52
C LYS A 182 -0.84 8.01 16.85
N ASP A 183 -1.45 9.08 17.37
CA ASP A 183 -1.11 9.70 18.67
C ASP A 183 -1.67 8.93 19.85
#